data_4f87d62d59cebe0f02fe88bf787da91b
#
_entry.id   4f87d62d59cebe0f02fe88bf787da91b
#
_cell.length_a   1.000
_cell.length_b   1.000
_cell.length_c   1.000
_cell.angle_alpha   90.00
_cell.angle_beta   90.00
_cell.angle_gamma   90.00
#
_symmetry.space_group_name_H-M   'P 1'
#
loop_
_entity.id
_entity.type
_entity.pdbx_description
1 polymer ?
#
loop_
_entity_poly.entity_id
_entity_poly.type
_entity_poly.pdbx_seq_one_letter_code
_entity_poly.pdbx_strand_id
1 'polypeptide(L)'
;MITETDMKYLRRSVELAREALEKGDEPFGSVLVSGDGEVLMEDHNHVAGGDHTRHPEFALARWAAENMSPQERARATVYTSGEHCPMCSAAHGWVGLGRIVYASSSKQLVEWLSDMGAPLPPIYSLAIEEVIRDAHVEGPAPELAAEIQDLHRRSYERKA
;
A
#
# COMPACT_ATOMS: atom_id res chain seq x y z
N MET A 1 -0.72 17.26 -3.90
CA MET A 1 -0.49 17.67 -2.50
C MET A 1 -1.37 16.84 -1.58
N ILE A 2 -0.78 16.28 -0.53
CA ILE A 2 -1.52 15.48 0.46
C ILE A 2 -2.30 16.43 1.38
N THR A 3 -3.62 16.23 1.46
CA THR A 3 -4.53 17.04 2.28
C THR A 3 -4.72 16.41 3.67
N GLU A 4 -5.41 17.13 4.57
CA GLU A 4 -5.78 16.58 5.88
C GLU A 4 -6.73 15.38 5.75
N THR A 5 -7.63 15.41 4.77
CA THR A 5 -8.51 14.27 4.48
C THR A 5 -7.68 13.06 4.02
N ASP A 6 -6.68 13.29 3.17
CA ASP A 6 -5.75 12.24 2.75
C ASP A 6 -5.02 11.65 3.96
N MET A 7 -4.53 12.52 4.87
CA MET A 7 -3.84 12.07 6.07
C MET A 7 -4.71 11.18 6.95
N LYS A 8 -5.99 11.46 7.05
CA LYS A 8 -6.94 10.62 7.79
C LYS A 8 -6.93 9.18 7.28
N TYR A 9 -7.02 9.01 5.96
CA TYR A 9 -7.02 7.68 5.35
C TYR A 9 -5.64 7.04 5.36
N LEU A 10 -4.58 7.82 5.23
CA LEU A 10 -3.22 7.31 5.38
C LEU A 10 -2.97 6.78 6.80
N ARG A 11 -3.44 7.49 7.82
CA ARG A 11 -3.35 7.01 9.20
C ARG A 11 -4.10 5.70 9.38
N ARG A 12 -5.27 5.56 8.75
CA ARG A 12 -6.01 4.30 8.78
C ARG A 12 -5.22 3.17 8.11
N SER A 13 -4.55 3.45 7.00
CA SER A 13 -3.71 2.44 6.33
C SER A 13 -2.56 1.98 7.23
N VAL A 14 -1.99 2.88 8.03
CA VAL A 14 -0.92 2.55 8.99
C VAL A 14 -1.46 1.72 10.16
N GLU A 15 -2.68 2.01 10.63
CA GLU A 15 -3.34 1.18 11.65
C GLU A 15 -3.54 -0.25 11.13
N LEU A 16 -3.98 -0.40 9.88
CA LEU A 16 -4.14 -1.71 9.26
C LEU A 16 -2.79 -2.44 9.12
N ALA A 17 -1.73 -1.70 8.83
CA ALA A 17 -0.37 -2.26 8.79
C ALA A 17 0.03 -2.80 10.17
N ARG A 18 -0.28 -2.07 11.24
CA ARG A 18 -0.03 -2.51 12.62
C ARG A 18 -0.85 -3.77 12.93
N GLU A 19 -2.13 -3.79 12.55
CA GLU A 19 -2.97 -4.98 12.74
C GLU A 19 -2.38 -6.20 12.04
N ALA A 20 -1.87 -6.03 10.82
CA ALA A 20 -1.21 -7.10 10.07
C ALA A 20 0.00 -7.63 10.84
N LEU A 21 0.85 -6.74 11.34
CA LEU A 21 2.02 -7.11 12.13
C LEU A 21 1.62 -7.92 13.38
N GLU A 22 0.60 -7.46 14.09
CA GLU A 22 0.11 -8.13 15.30
C GLU A 22 -0.43 -9.54 15.02
N LYS A 23 -0.94 -9.77 13.81
CA LYS A 23 -1.46 -11.07 13.37
C LYS A 23 -0.39 -11.98 12.77
N GLY A 24 0.86 -11.54 12.71
CA GLY A 24 1.96 -12.32 12.16
C GLY A 24 2.22 -12.09 10.67
N ASP A 25 1.52 -11.18 10.04
CA ASP A 25 1.71 -10.79 8.65
C ASP A 25 2.73 -9.66 8.53
N GLU A 26 3.05 -9.25 7.31
CA GLU A 26 3.92 -8.09 7.07
C GLU A 26 3.12 -6.79 7.25
N PRO A 27 3.77 -5.70 7.70
CA PRO A 27 3.07 -4.47 8.08
C PRO A 27 2.72 -3.60 6.87
N PHE A 28 1.68 -3.99 6.16
CA PHE A 28 1.12 -3.23 5.04
C PHE A 28 -0.40 -3.18 5.18
N GLY A 29 -0.96 -2.01 4.93
CA GLY A 29 -2.40 -1.80 4.98
C GLY A 29 -2.84 -0.81 3.92
N SER A 30 -4.06 -0.96 3.43
CA SER A 30 -4.61 -0.13 2.37
C SER A 30 -6.11 0.09 2.51
N VAL A 31 -6.57 1.25 2.01
CA VAL A 31 -7.96 1.69 2.09
C VAL A 31 -8.40 2.15 0.70
N LEU A 32 -9.53 1.66 0.23
CA LEU A 32 -10.16 2.10 -1.02
C LEU A 32 -11.30 3.07 -0.68
N VAL A 33 -11.22 4.28 -1.23
CA VAL A 33 -12.21 5.34 -0.98
C VAL A 33 -12.84 5.76 -2.30
N SER A 34 -14.17 5.86 -2.33
CA SER A 34 -14.92 6.30 -3.52
C SER A 34 -14.67 7.76 -3.85
N GLY A 35 -15.04 8.17 -5.07
CA GLY A 35 -15.00 9.57 -5.47
C GLY A 35 -15.85 10.49 -4.59
N ASP A 36 -16.81 9.94 -3.87
CA ASP A 36 -17.67 10.69 -2.95
C ASP A 36 -17.17 10.67 -1.49
N GLY A 37 -16.02 10.05 -1.24
CA GLY A 37 -15.42 10.03 0.09
C GLY A 37 -15.86 8.88 0.99
N GLU A 38 -16.49 7.83 0.45
CA GLU A 38 -16.89 6.66 1.22
C GLU A 38 -15.78 5.61 1.22
N VAL A 39 -15.50 5.03 2.39
CA VAL A 39 -14.62 3.87 2.49
C VAL A 39 -15.36 2.64 1.96
N LEU A 40 -14.87 2.09 0.85
CA LEU A 40 -15.51 0.95 0.19
C LEU A 40 -14.94 -0.38 0.65
N MET A 41 -13.64 -0.44 0.90
CA MET A 41 -12.94 -1.64 1.33
C MET A 41 -11.65 -1.26 2.05
N GLU A 42 -11.28 -2.07 3.03
CA GLU A 42 -10.00 -1.99 3.73
C GLU A 42 -9.39 -3.38 3.78
N ASP A 43 -8.07 -3.46 3.71
CA ASP A 43 -7.39 -4.74 3.87
C ASP A 43 -5.96 -4.51 4.38
N HIS A 44 -5.35 -5.58 4.88
CA HIS A 44 -3.93 -5.62 5.23
C HIS A 44 -3.29 -6.86 4.62
N ASN A 45 -1.97 -6.94 4.69
CA ASN A 45 -1.19 -8.06 4.18
C ASN A 45 -1.60 -9.38 4.86
N HIS A 46 -1.58 -10.48 4.10
CA HIS A 46 -1.94 -11.83 4.54
C HIS A 46 -0.91 -12.89 4.11
N VAL A 47 0.37 -12.53 4.05
CA VAL A 47 1.42 -13.45 3.56
C VAL A 47 1.80 -14.54 4.57
N ALA A 48 1.39 -14.44 5.83
CA ALA A 48 1.74 -15.44 6.85
C ALA A 48 1.29 -16.85 6.50
N GLY A 49 0.25 -17.00 5.69
CA GLY A 49 -0.22 -18.29 5.19
C GLY A 49 0.65 -18.93 4.12
N GLY A 50 1.70 -18.26 3.65
CA GLY A 50 2.64 -18.77 2.65
C GLY A 50 2.47 -18.20 1.25
N ASP A 51 1.38 -17.51 0.96
CA ASP A 51 1.15 -16.87 -0.33
C ASP A 51 1.60 -15.41 -0.31
N HIS A 52 2.79 -15.14 -0.88
CA HIS A 52 3.40 -13.82 -0.91
C HIS A 52 2.75 -12.86 -1.92
N THR A 53 1.70 -13.27 -2.63
CA THR A 53 0.90 -12.36 -3.47
C THR A 53 -0.26 -11.72 -2.69
N ARG A 54 -0.50 -12.13 -1.45
CA ARG A 54 -1.60 -11.66 -0.61
C ARG A 54 -1.35 -10.25 -0.06
N HIS A 55 -1.18 -9.29 -0.96
CA HIS A 55 -0.99 -7.87 -0.66
C HIS A 55 -2.34 -7.15 -0.62
N PRO A 56 -2.53 -6.17 0.28
CA PRO A 56 -3.82 -5.47 0.39
C PRO A 56 -4.19 -4.70 -0.88
N GLU A 57 -3.22 -4.06 -1.54
CA GLU A 57 -3.50 -3.29 -2.76
C GLU A 57 -4.02 -4.20 -3.89
N PHE A 58 -3.49 -5.41 -3.99
CA PHE A 58 -3.95 -6.40 -4.97
C PHE A 58 -5.38 -6.82 -4.68
N ALA A 59 -5.71 -7.07 -3.40
CA ALA A 59 -7.05 -7.43 -2.98
C ALA A 59 -8.07 -6.32 -3.29
N LEU A 60 -7.68 -5.06 -3.06
CA LEU A 60 -8.52 -3.90 -3.37
C LEU A 60 -8.79 -3.81 -4.89
N ALA A 61 -7.77 -4.03 -5.72
CA ALA A 61 -7.92 -3.99 -7.18
C ALA A 61 -8.89 -5.08 -7.67
N ARG A 62 -8.78 -6.29 -7.16
CA ARG A 62 -9.70 -7.39 -7.51
C ARG A 62 -11.12 -7.08 -7.08
N TRP A 63 -11.29 -6.61 -5.85
CA TRP A 63 -12.60 -6.24 -5.34
C TRP A 63 -13.23 -5.14 -6.20
N ALA A 64 -12.45 -4.13 -6.55
CA ALA A 64 -12.93 -3.02 -7.40
C ALA A 64 -13.39 -3.51 -8.76
N ALA A 65 -12.64 -4.43 -9.38
CA ALA A 65 -13.03 -5.02 -10.67
C ALA A 65 -14.36 -5.76 -10.60
N GLU A 66 -14.63 -6.40 -9.48
CA GLU A 66 -15.83 -7.21 -9.27
C GLU A 66 -17.04 -6.39 -8.82
N ASN A 67 -16.85 -5.24 -8.17
CA ASN A 67 -17.91 -4.52 -7.47
C ASN A 67 -18.15 -3.09 -7.94
N MET A 68 -17.29 -2.52 -8.78
CA MET A 68 -17.36 -1.12 -9.21
C MET A 68 -17.41 -1.02 -10.72
N SER A 69 -18.12 0.00 -11.24
CA SER A 69 -18.08 0.32 -12.66
C SER A 69 -16.72 0.95 -13.02
N PRO A 70 -16.34 0.93 -14.32
CA PRO A 70 -15.11 1.62 -14.75
C PRO A 70 -15.06 3.09 -14.35
N GLN A 71 -16.20 3.80 -14.39
CA GLN A 71 -16.28 5.20 -14.02
C GLN A 71 -16.07 5.40 -12.52
N GLU A 72 -16.64 4.54 -11.70
CA GLU A 72 -16.45 4.57 -10.25
C GLU A 72 -14.99 4.30 -9.89
N ARG A 73 -14.36 3.33 -10.54
CA ARG A 73 -12.95 3.00 -10.30
C ARG A 73 -12.03 4.17 -10.66
N ALA A 74 -12.26 4.83 -11.78
CA ALA A 74 -11.45 5.96 -12.22
C ALA A 74 -11.49 7.15 -11.23
N ARG A 75 -12.59 7.30 -10.48
CA ARG A 75 -12.76 8.36 -9.50
C ARG A 75 -12.32 7.98 -8.09
N ALA A 76 -12.03 6.73 -7.85
CA ALA A 76 -11.64 6.22 -6.53
C ALA A 76 -10.17 6.50 -6.23
N THR A 77 -9.83 6.54 -4.94
CA THR A 77 -8.47 6.70 -4.45
C THR A 77 -8.10 5.50 -3.59
N VAL A 78 -6.88 4.99 -3.77
CA VAL A 78 -6.30 3.99 -2.87
C VAL A 78 -5.27 4.68 -1.98
N TYR A 79 -5.47 4.54 -0.67
CA TYR A 79 -4.54 5.01 0.35
C TYR A 79 -3.78 3.81 0.89
N THR A 80 -2.47 3.88 0.96
CA THR A 80 -1.66 2.74 1.36
C THR A 80 -0.50 3.17 2.26
N SER A 81 -0.14 2.32 3.21
CA SER A 81 0.96 2.58 4.13
C SER A 81 2.31 2.56 3.41
N GLY A 82 2.46 1.71 2.41
CA GLY A 82 3.64 1.62 1.56
C GLY A 82 3.26 1.72 0.09
N GLU A 83 4.14 2.30 -0.71
CA GLU A 83 3.97 2.39 -2.16
C GLU A 83 3.71 1.00 -2.76
N HIS A 84 2.79 0.90 -3.72
CA HIS A 84 2.49 -0.35 -4.41
C HIS A 84 3.75 -0.99 -4.98
N CYS A 85 3.91 -2.29 -4.77
CA CYS A 85 4.92 -3.07 -5.49
C CYS A 85 4.52 -3.17 -6.97
N PRO A 86 5.42 -3.61 -7.87
CA PRO A 86 5.08 -3.72 -9.31
C PRO A 86 3.87 -4.59 -9.59
N MET A 87 3.66 -5.68 -8.86
CA MET A 87 2.47 -6.54 -9.02
C MET A 87 1.19 -5.76 -8.74
N CYS A 88 1.16 -5.05 -7.62
CA CYS A 88 -0.02 -4.28 -7.21
C CYS A 88 -0.24 -3.06 -8.10
N SER A 89 0.85 -2.41 -8.53
CA SER A 89 0.79 -1.30 -9.48
C SER A 89 0.16 -1.74 -10.80
N ALA A 90 0.60 -2.88 -11.33
CA ALA A 90 0.04 -3.42 -12.57
C ALA A 90 -1.44 -3.75 -12.41
N ALA A 91 -1.83 -4.37 -11.30
CA ALA A 91 -3.24 -4.69 -11.04
C ALA A 91 -4.10 -3.43 -10.97
N HIS A 92 -3.63 -2.40 -10.26
CA HIS A 92 -4.30 -1.10 -10.16
C HIS A 92 -4.52 -0.47 -11.55
N GLY A 93 -3.48 -0.49 -12.39
CA GLY A 93 -3.55 0.01 -13.76
C GLY A 93 -4.51 -0.78 -14.63
N TRP A 94 -4.45 -2.10 -14.57
CA TRP A 94 -5.31 -2.96 -15.38
C TRP A 94 -6.80 -2.78 -15.07
N VAL A 95 -7.16 -2.60 -13.79
CA VAL A 95 -8.58 -2.41 -13.43
C VAL A 95 -9.04 -0.96 -13.58
N GLY A 96 -8.14 -0.03 -13.88
CA GLY A 96 -8.47 1.37 -14.11
C GLY A 96 -8.85 2.15 -12.85
N LEU A 97 -8.25 1.81 -11.71
CA LEU A 97 -8.40 2.62 -10.49
C LEU A 97 -7.70 3.97 -10.68
N GLY A 98 -8.13 4.98 -9.95
CA GLY A 98 -7.64 6.34 -10.06
C GLY A 98 -6.41 6.62 -9.21
N ARG A 99 -6.50 7.66 -8.41
CA ARG A 99 -5.41 8.20 -7.59
C ARG A 99 -4.87 7.20 -6.57
N ILE A 100 -3.56 7.24 -6.36
CA ILE A 100 -2.88 6.51 -5.27
C ILE A 100 -2.21 7.53 -4.36
N VAL A 101 -2.37 7.36 -3.05
CA VAL A 101 -1.65 8.14 -2.04
C VAL A 101 -0.95 7.15 -1.11
N TYR A 102 0.37 7.27 -0.98
CA TYR A 102 1.13 6.37 -0.11
C TYR A 102 1.86 7.15 0.99
N ALA A 103 1.99 6.53 2.16
CA ALA A 103 2.65 7.15 3.30
C ALA A 103 4.16 6.98 3.26
N SER A 104 4.65 5.85 2.74
CA SER A 104 6.08 5.59 2.58
C SER A 104 6.36 5.03 1.19
N SER A 105 7.54 5.40 0.63
CA SER A 105 7.91 5.00 -0.73
C SER A 105 8.60 3.63 -0.75
N SER A 106 8.62 3.01 -1.93
CA SER A 106 9.42 1.79 -2.16
C SER A 106 10.90 2.06 -1.93
N LYS A 107 11.38 3.23 -2.30
CA LYS A 107 12.77 3.63 -2.07
C LYS A 107 13.10 3.67 -0.58
N GLN A 108 12.22 4.25 0.24
CA GLN A 108 12.39 4.26 1.69
C GLN A 108 12.44 2.84 2.25
N LEU A 109 11.53 1.97 1.81
CA LEU A 109 11.50 0.58 2.26
C LEU A 109 12.80 -0.15 1.94
N VAL A 110 13.32 0.00 0.73
CA VAL A 110 14.59 -0.62 0.32
C VAL A 110 15.74 -0.10 1.22
N GLU A 111 15.79 1.19 1.49
CA GLU A 111 16.80 1.78 2.37
C GLU A 111 16.69 1.22 3.79
N TRP A 112 15.49 1.14 4.34
CA TRP A 112 15.26 0.60 5.69
C TRP A 112 15.65 -0.88 5.78
N LEU A 113 15.27 -1.69 4.79
CA LEU A 113 15.63 -3.11 4.75
C LEU A 113 17.15 -3.29 4.64
N SER A 114 17.80 -2.50 3.80
CA SER A 114 19.26 -2.53 3.64
C SER A 114 19.98 -2.17 4.93
N ASP A 115 19.52 -1.12 5.62
CA ASP A 115 20.09 -0.70 6.89
C ASP A 115 19.98 -1.75 7.99
N MET A 116 18.91 -2.55 7.95
CA MET A 116 18.70 -3.64 8.91
C MET A 116 19.43 -4.94 8.51
N GLY A 117 20.02 -4.99 7.33
CA GLY A 117 20.60 -6.22 6.79
C GLY A 117 19.55 -7.26 6.41
N ALA A 118 18.29 -6.83 6.18
CA ALA A 118 17.22 -7.70 5.77
C ALA A 118 17.33 -8.04 4.27
N PRO A 119 16.87 -9.25 3.85
CA PRO A 119 16.86 -9.60 2.44
C PRO A 119 15.89 -8.70 1.68
N LEU A 120 16.29 -8.32 0.45
CA LEU A 120 15.44 -7.55 -0.45
C LEU A 120 14.40 -8.48 -1.09
N PRO A 121 13.27 -7.93 -1.56
CA PRO A 121 12.27 -8.70 -2.29
C PRO A 121 12.88 -9.38 -3.53
N PRO A 122 12.31 -10.50 -3.98
CA PRO A 122 12.82 -11.23 -5.16
C PRO A 122 12.53 -10.54 -6.48
N ILE A 123 11.88 -9.38 -6.46
CA ILE A 123 11.54 -8.60 -7.65
C ILE A 123 12.19 -7.23 -7.55
N TYR A 124 12.35 -6.55 -8.69
CA TYR A 124 12.81 -5.16 -8.69
C TYR A 124 11.75 -4.24 -8.10
N SER A 125 12.17 -3.32 -7.24
CA SER A 125 11.28 -2.37 -6.56
C SER A 125 11.02 -1.14 -7.43
N LEU A 126 10.36 -1.35 -8.58
CA LEU A 126 10.02 -0.26 -9.48
C LEU A 126 8.99 0.66 -8.82
N ALA A 127 9.13 1.97 -9.05
CA ALA A 127 8.16 2.95 -8.62
C ALA A 127 6.85 2.79 -9.40
N ILE A 128 5.75 3.23 -8.83
CA ILE A 128 4.43 3.15 -9.48
C ILE A 128 4.46 3.78 -10.88
N GLU A 129 5.10 4.94 -11.02
CA GLU A 129 5.18 5.68 -12.28
C GLU A 129 5.96 4.93 -13.37
N GLU A 130 6.81 3.98 -12.98
CA GLU A 130 7.53 3.13 -13.92
C GLU A 130 6.67 1.96 -14.45
N VAL A 131 5.53 1.69 -13.80
CA VAL A 131 4.64 0.59 -14.15
C VAL A 131 3.33 1.08 -14.76
N ILE A 132 2.74 2.15 -14.21
CA ILE A 132 1.45 2.69 -14.66
C ILE A 132 1.68 3.95 -15.50
N ARG A 133 1.19 3.94 -16.73
CA ARG A 133 1.21 5.14 -17.60
C ARG A 133 0.30 6.22 -16.99
N ASP A 134 0.77 7.46 -17.00
CA ASP A 134 0.00 8.63 -16.56
C ASP A 134 -0.58 8.47 -15.14
N ALA A 135 0.17 7.81 -14.27
CA ALA A 135 -0.26 7.55 -12.91
C ALA A 135 -0.48 8.85 -12.12
N HIS A 136 -1.59 8.93 -11.40
CA HIS A 136 -1.86 10.01 -10.48
C HIS A 136 -1.50 9.55 -9.07
N VAL A 137 -0.30 9.92 -8.61
CA VAL A 137 0.31 9.40 -7.37
C VAL A 137 0.83 10.55 -6.51
N GLU A 138 0.57 10.47 -5.23
CA GLU A 138 1.11 11.41 -4.24
C GLU A 138 1.68 10.65 -3.04
N GLY A 139 2.77 11.16 -2.50
CA GLY A 139 3.49 10.60 -1.37
C GLY A 139 4.97 10.90 -1.48
N PRO A 140 5.78 10.56 -0.46
CA PRO A 140 5.37 10.03 0.85
C PRO A 140 4.81 11.10 1.77
N ALA A 141 4.31 10.66 2.95
CA ALA A 141 3.87 11.54 4.03
C ALA A 141 4.94 11.49 5.14
N PRO A 142 5.82 12.50 5.24
CA PRO A 142 6.94 12.46 6.19
C PRO A 142 6.52 12.26 7.65
N GLU A 143 5.35 12.76 8.02
CA GLU A 143 4.84 12.66 9.40
C GLU A 143 4.62 11.20 9.84
N LEU A 144 4.44 10.27 8.90
CA LEU A 144 4.18 8.86 9.19
C LEU A 144 5.41 7.96 9.01
N ALA A 145 6.50 8.50 8.48
CA ALA A 145 7.69 7.70 8.13
C ALA A 145 8.28 6.94 9.32
N ALA A 146 8.44 7.61 10.45
CA ALA A 146 9.07 6.99 11.64
C ALA A 146 8.23 5.82 12.18
N GLU A 147 6.91 5.97 12.20
CA GLU A 147 6.00 4.92 12.66
C GLU A 147 6.06 3.70 11.73
N ILE A 148 6.02 3.93 10.43
CA ILE A 148 6.09 2.85 9.44
C ILE A 148 7.44 2.14 9.50
N GLN A 149 8.53 2.89 9.59
CA GLN A 149 9.87 2.32 9.74
C GLN A 149 9.96 1.42 10.97
N ASP A 150 9.37 1.85 12.10
CA ASP A 150 9.34 1.06 13.32
C ASP A 150 8.57 -0.25 13.12
N LEU A 151 7.45 -0.22 12.41
CA LEU A 151 6.69 -1.43 12.09
C LEU A 151 7.51 -2.44 11.29
N HIS A 152 8.27 -1.97 10.30
CA HIS A 152 9.14 -2.83 9.50
C HIS A 152 10.31 -3.38 10.33
N ARG A 153 10.89 -2.56 11.20
CA ARG A 153 11.94 -3.01 12.13
C ARG A 153 11.42 -4.14 13.02
N ARG A 154 10.25 -3.95 13.62
CA ARG A 154 9.61 -4.96 14.48
C ARG A 154 9.29 -6.25 13.71
N SER A 155 8.84 -6.13 12.47
CA SER A 155 8.57 -7.27 11.59
C SER A 155 9.84 -8.07 11.33
N TYR A 156 10.94 -7.39 11.02
CA TYR A 156 12.23 -8.03 10.77
C TYR A 156 12.79 -8.71 12.03
N GLU A 157 12.77 -8.02 13.17
CA GLU A 157 13.25 -8.55 14.44
C GLU A 157 12.49 -9.80 14.87
N ARG A 158 11.19 -9.84 14.62
CA ARG A 158 10.36 -11.00 14.91
C ARG A 158 10.76 -12.25 14.12
N LYS A 159 11.23 -12.06 12.87
CA LYS A 159 11.65 -13.15 11.98
C LYS A 159 13.07 -13.61 12.22
N ALA A 160 13.86 -12.81 12.89
CA ALA A 160 15.28 -13.07 13.14
C ALA A 160 15.50 -14.19 14.19
#